data_24360d79716acd86a9ee383c7af82d9e
#
_entry.id   24360d79716acd86a9ee383c7af82d9e
#
_cell.length_a   1.000
_cell.length_b   1.000
_cell.length_c   1.000
_cell.angle_alpha   90.00
_cell.angle_beta   90.00
_cell.angle_gamma   90.00
#
_symmetry.space_group_name_H-M   'P 1'
#
loop_
_entity.id
_entity.type
_entity.pdbx_description
1 polymer ?
#
loop_
_entity_poly.entity_id
_entity_poly.type
_entity_poly.pdbx_seq_one_letter_code
_entity_poly.pdbx_strand_id
1 'polypeptide(L)'
;ESKKFMFEILNAGQIASLVSIIAVAFVMVGGTVAPTIMEGKIAVKAIEGISRQPDAAGTIRMSMIIGMALTETTNIYSLLIALILIFANPLLGRFFVGG
;
A
#
# COMPACT_ATOMS: atom_id res chain seq x y z
N GLU A 1 -16.26 22.86 -25.25
CA GLU A 1 -15.12 22.78 -26.17
C GLU A 1 -13.79 22.48 -25.48
N SER A 2 -13.55 23.06 -24.30
CA SER A 2 -12.32 22.75 -23.55
C SER A 2 -12.24 21.27 -23.15
N LYS A 3 -13.38 20.67 -22.79
CA LYS A 3 -13.42 19.23 -22.48
C LYS A 3 -13.15 18.39 -23.71
N LYS A 4 -13.73 18.75 -24.84
CA LYS A 4 -13.49 18.05 -26.10
C LYS A 4 -12.03 18.17 -26.53
N PHE A 5 -11.44 19.34 -26.38
CA PHE A 5 -10.05 19.58 -26.69
C PHE A 5 -9.13 18.73 -25.82
N MET A 6 -9.41 18.60 -24.52
CA MET A 6 -8.64 17.75 -23.62
C MET A 6 -8.74 16.27 -24.03
N PHE A 7 -9.94 15.81 -24.42
CA PHE A 7 -10.11 14.43 -24.86
C PHE A 7 -9.39 14.14 -26.18
N GLU A 8 -9.30 15.12 -27.05
CA GLU A 8 -8.54 14.96 -28.29
C GLU A 8 -7.03 14.88 -28.05
N ILE A 9 -6.53 15.61 -27.05
CA ILE A 9 -5.11 15.58 -26.69
C ILE A 9 -4.75 14.28 -25.97
N LEU A 10 -5.64 13.82 -25.05
CA LEU A 10 -5.40 12.64 -24.23
C LEU A 10 -5.94 11.39 -24.94
N ASN A 11 -5.05 10.53 -25.42
CA ASN A 11 -5.45 9.25 -25.97
C ASN A 11 -5.74 8.24 -24.84
N ALA A 12 -6.26 7.07 -25.20
CA ALA A 12 -6.63 6.04 -24.22
C ALA A 12 -5.45 5.59 -23.35
N GLY A 13 -4.25 5.53 -23.93
CA GLY A 13 -3.05 5.16 -23.18
C GLY A 13 -2.68 6.18 -22.12
N GLN A 14 -2.79 7.47 -22.45
CA GLN A 14 -2.51 8.55 -21.50
C GLN A 14 -3.53 8.58 -20.37
N ILE A 15 -4.80 8.34 -20.68
CA ILE A 15 -5.85 8.24 -19.68
C ILE A 15 -5.58 7.05 -18.76
N ALA A 16 -5.20 5.91 -19.31
CA ALA A 16 -4.86 4.72 -18.54
C ALA A 16 -3.66 4.99 -17.61
N SER A 17 -2.66 5.74 -18.08
CA SER A 17 -1.51 6.13 -17.25
C SER A 17 -1.92 7.00 -16.08
N LEU A 18 -2.75 8.01 -16.31
CA LEU A 18 -3.22 8.90 -15.25
C LEU A 18 -4.05 8.14 -14.21
N VAL A 19 -4.95 7.29 -14.67
CA VAL A 19 -5.77 6.46 -13.77
C VAL A 19 -4.89 5.53 -12.96
N SER A 20 -3.86 4.94 -13.55
CA SER A 20 -2.93 4.06 -12.85
C SER A 20 -2.14 4.80 -11.77
N ILE A 21 -1.69 6.01 -12.05
CA ILE A 21 -0.96 6.83 -11.07
C ILE A 21 -1.86 7.14 -9.87
N ILE A 22 -3.10 7.53 -10.13
CA ILE A 22 -4.07 7.80 -9.07
C ILE A 22 -4.36 6.53 -8.27
N ALA A 23 -4.54 5.39 -8.95
CA ALA A 23 -4.78 4.11 -8.32
C ALA A 23 -3.63 3.70 -7.41
N VAL A 24 -2.37 3.89 -7.83
CA VAL A 24 -1.19 3.62 -7.02
C VAL A 24 -1.22 4.43 -5.73
N ALA A 25 -1.53 5.73 -5.84
CA ALA A 25 -1.62 6.59 -4.67
C ALA A 25 -2.67 6.09 -3.68
N PHE A 26 -3.86 5.73 -4.15
CA PHE A 26 -4.92 5.19 -3.30
C PHE A 26 -4.57 3.85 -2.69
N VAL A 27 -3.96 2.96 -3.45
CA VAL A 27 -3.53 1.64 -2.96
C VAL A 27 -2.52 1.79 -1.83
N MET A 28 -1.50 2.63 -2.02
CA MET A 28 -0.46 2.81 -1.01
C MET A 28 -0.99 3.48 0.25
N VAL A 29 -1.75 4.56 0.12
CA VAL A 29 -2.30 5.26 1.29
C VAL A 29 -3.40 4.42 1.94
N GLY A 30 -4.38 3.96 1.16
CA GLY A 30 -5.52 3.22 1.69
C GLY A 30 -5.13 1.85 2.24
N GLY A 31 -4.20 1.17 1.57
CA GLY A 31 -3.78 -0.17 1.96
C GLY A 31 -2.81 -0.21 3.14
N THR A 32 -2.14 0.91 3.46
CA THR A 32 -1.13 0.94 4.52
C THR A 32 -1.59 1.62 5.81
N VAL A 33 -2.65 2.43 5.76
CA VAL A 33 -3.12 3.18 6.93
C VAL A 33 -3.57 2.24 8.05
N ALA A 34 -4.44 1.29 7.75
CA ALA A 34 -4.97 0.38 8.77
C ALA A 34 -3.88 -0.51 9.38
N PRO A 35 -3.02 -1.17 8.59
CA PRO A 35 -1.91 -1.94 9.15
C PRO A 35 -0.97 -1.10 10.01
N THR A 36 -0.64 0.12 9.59
CA THR A 36 0.25 1.01 10.33
C THR A 36 -0.33 1.39 11.68
N ILE A 37 -1.63 1.69 11.73
CA ILE A 37 -2.33 1.98 12.98
C ILE A 37 -2.28 0.77 13.91
N MET A 38 -2.52 -0.42 13.36
CA MET A 38 -2.49 -1.66 14.16
C MET A 38 -1.10 -1.97 14.68
N GLU A 39 -0.05 -1.74 13.89
CA GLU A 39 1.33 -1.89 14.36
C GLU A 39 1.61 -0.97 15.54
N GLY A 40 1.17 0.27 15.46
CA GLY A 40 1.30 1.22 16.56
C GLY A 40 0.60 0.74 17.82
N LYS A 41 -0.61 0.21 17.69
CA LYS A 41 -1.36 -0.35 18.82
C LYS A 41 -0.68 -1.57 19.42
N ILE A 42 -0.14 -2.46 18.61
CA ILE A 42 0.61 -3.63 19.06
C ILE A 42 1.83 -3.16 19.88
N ALA A 43 2.58 -2.19 19.38
CA ALA A 43 3.76 -1.67 20.05
C ALA A 43 3.41 -1.04 21.41
N VAL A 44 2.38 -0.22 21.46
CA VAL A 44 1.92 0.41 22.70
C VAL A 44 1.52 -0.64 23.73
N LYS A 45 0.73 -1.63 23.31
CA LYS A 45 0.30 -2.70 24.22
C LYS A 45 1.45 -3.55 24.72
N ALA A 46 2.43 -3.81 23.87
CA ALA A 46 3.62 -4.56 24.27
C ALA A 46 4.44 -3.79 25.31
N ILE A 47 4.64 -2.50 25.11
CA ILE A 47 5.37 -1.64 26.05
C ILE A 47 4.63 -1.59 27.40
N GLU A 48 3.32 -1.43 27.39
CA GLU A 48 2.51 -1.48 28.61
C GLU A 48 2.66 -2.82 29.34
N GLY A 49 2.61 -3.92 28.58
CA GLY A 49 2.78 -5.27 29.13
C GLY A 49 4.14 -5.46 29.77
N ILE A 50 5.20 -5.02 29.13
CA ILE A 50 6.57 -5.11 29.66
C ILE A 50 6.70 -4.27 30.95
N SER A 51 6.08 -3.09 30.96
CA SER A 51 6.12 -2.21 32.14
C SER A 51 5.42 -2.84 33.34
N ARG A 52 4.36 -3.60 33.13
CA ARG A 52 3.62 -4.29 34.20
C ARG A 52 4.24 -5.63 34.58
N GLN A 53 4.86 -6.30 33.65
CA GLN A 53 5.45 -7.63 33.86
C GLN A 53 6.84 -7.68 33.24
N PRO A 54 7.84 -7.05 33.89
CA PRO A 54 9.20 -7.03 33.35
C PRO A 54 9.80 -8.43 33.13
N ASP A 55 9.40 -9.39 33.95
CA ASP A 55 9.88 -10.79 33.84
C ASP A 55 9.42 -11.46 32.54
N ALA A 56 8.31 -10.99 31.96
CA ALA A 56 7.78 -11.50 30.70
C ALA A 56 8.24 -10.70 29.48
N ALA A 57 9.18 -9.76 29.65
CA ALA A 57 9.61 -8.86 28.58
C ALA A 57 10.05 -9.61 27.30
N GLY A 58 10.78 -10.70 27.44
CA GLY A 58 11.22 -11.50 26.30
C GLY A 58 10.08 -12.10 25.50
N THR A 59 9.12 -12.69 26.18
CA THR A 59 7.94 -13.30 25.56
C THR A 59 7.05 -12.24 24.90
N ILE A 60 6.84 -11.12 25.58
CA ILE A 60 6.03 -10.02 25.05
C ILE A 60 6.70 -9.43 23.80
N ARG A 61 8.02 -9.23 23.83
CA ARG A 61 8.77 -8.71 22.70
C ARG A 61 8.65 -9.64 21.48
N MET A 62 8.77 -10.93 21.69
CA MET A 62 8.65 -11.90 20.61
C MET A 62 7.24 -11.87 20.00
N SER A 63 6.21 -11.85 20.85
CA SER A 63 4.81 -11.74 20.40
C SER A 63 4.56 -10.45 19.62
N MET A 64 5.14 -9.35 20.07
CA MET A 64 5.08 -8.06 19.38
C MET A 64 5.69 -8.15 17.97
N ILE A 65 6.89 -8.70 17.86
CA ILE A 65 7.58 -8.83 16.58
C ILE A 65 6.76 -9.67 15.60
N ILE A 66 6.23 -10.80 16.07
CA ILE A 66 5.40 -11.67 15.22
C ILE A 66 4.12 -10.95 14.79
N GLY A 67 3.44 -10.27 15.70
CA GLY A 67 2.23 -9.53 15.39
C GLY A 67 2.47 -8.40 14.39
N MET A 68 3.55 -7.66 14.57
CA MET A 68 3.92 -6.58 13.66
C MET A 68 4.33 -7.12 12.28
N ALA A 69 5.04 -8.24 12.24
CA ALA A 69 5.45 -8.86 10.98
C ALA A 69 4.24 -9.35 10.16
N LEU A 70 3.24 -9.94 10.82
CA LEU A 70 2.02 -10.35 10.16
C LEU A 70 1.23 -9.15 9.60
N THR A 71 1.20 -8.06 10.33
CA THR A 71 0.54 -6.83 9.89
C THR A 71 1.29 -6.21 8.72
N GLU A 72 2.62 -6.24 8.75
CA GLU A 72 3.47 -5.72 7.67
C GLU A 72 3.26 -6.46 6.35
N THR A 73 2.87 -7.73 6.39
CA THR A 73 2.58 -8.50 5.19
C THR A 73 1.51 -7.83 4.31
N THR A 74 0.51 -7.22 4.92
CA THR A 74 -0.53 -6.47 4.20
C THR A 74 0.06 -5.26 3.48
N ASN A 75 0.99 -4.55 4.12
CA ASN A 75 1.71 -3.43 3.49
C ASN A 75 2.52 -3.91 2.27
N ILE A 76 3.13 -5.07 2.37
CA ILE A 76 3.91 -5.66 1.27
C ILE A 76 3.00 -5.98 0.08
N TYR A 77 1.79 -6.50 0.32
CA TYR A 77 0.83 -6.75 -0.75
C TYR A 77 0.41 -5.45 -1.46
N SER A 78 0.16 -4.40 -0.71
CA SER A 78 -0.16 -3.09 -1.29
C SER A 78 0.99 -2.57 -2.15
N LEU A 79 2.21 -2.69 -1.66
CA LEU A 79 3.41 -2.31 -2.41
C LEU A 79 3.54 -3.12 -3.69
N LEU A 80 3.31 -4.43 -3.64
CA LEU A 80 3.39 -5.29 -4.81
C LEU A 80 2.39 -4.83 -5.90
N ILE A 81 1.15 -4.56 -5.52
CA ILE A 81 0.14 -4.06 -6.46
C ILE A 81 0.58 -2.72 -7.06
N ALA A 82 1.08 -1.82 -6.22
CA ALA A 82 1.58 -0.51 -6.68
C ALA A 82 2.72 -0.67 -7.69
N LEU A 83 3.68 -1.56 -7.42
CA LEU A 83 4.80 -1.81 -8.32
C LEU A 83 4.33 -2.41 -9.66
N ILE A 84 3.36 -3.29 -9.64
CA ILE A 84 2.77 -3.85 -10.86
C ILE A 84 2.14 -2.73 -11.70
N LEU A 85 1.41 -1.83 -11.07
CA LEU A 85 0.77 -0.72 -11.78
C LEU A 85 1.78 0.29 -12.32
N ILE A 86 2.92 0.45 -11.67
CA ILE A 86 3.95 1.39 -12.12
C ILE A 86 4.81 0.78 -13.24
N PHE A 87 5.32 -0.44 -13.06
CA PHE A 87 6.35 -1.00 -13.91
C PHE A 87 5.86 -2.05 -14.91
N ALA A 88 4.79 -2.76 -14.60
CA ALA A 88 4.31 -3.87 -15.41
C ALA A 88 2.80 -3.77 -15.66
N ASN A 89 2.28 -2.56 -15.78
CA ASN A 89 0.84 -2.33 -15.91
C ASN A 89 0.31 -2.95 -17.19
N PRO A 90 -0.51 -4.00 -17.12
CA PRO A 90 -1.06 -4.65 -18.32
C PRO A 90 -2.00 -3.73 -19.12
N LEU A 91 -2.61 -2.73 -18.45
CA LEU A 91 -3.47 -1.76 -19.14
C LEU A 91 -2.66 -0.86 -20.06
N LEU A 92 -1.46 -0.43 -19.63
CA LEU A 92 -0.59 0.38 -20.46
C LEU A 92 -0.10 -0.40 -21.68
N GLY A 93 0.30 -1.65 -21.48
CA GLY A 93 0.71 -2.51 -22.60
C GLY A 93 -0.40 -2.68 -23.63
N ARG A 94 -1.64 -2.81 -23.15
CA ARG A 94 -2.79 -2.98 -24.02
C ARG A 94 -3.05 -1.76 -24.90
N PHE A 95 -2.84 -0.56 -24.37
CA PHE A 95 -3.15 0.68 -25.08
C PHE A 95 -1.97 1.24 -25.89
N PHE A 96 -0.73 0.96 -25.48
CA PHE A 96 0.45 1.52 -26.13
C PHE A 96 1.18 0.53 -27.04
N VAL A 97 1.21 -0.74 -26.66
CA VAL A 97 1.98 -1.77 -27.39
C VAL A 97 1.10 -2.56 -28.32
N GLY A 98 -0.13 -2.82 -27.94
CA GLY A 98 -1.09 -3.57 -28.73
C GLY A 98 -1.83 -2.74 -29.77
N GLY A 99 -1.58 -1.43 -29.79
CA GLY A 99 -2.26 -0.51 -30.70
C GLY A 99 -1.57 -0.31 -32.02
#